data_16791b2ba164867763124a300c38979f
#
_entry.id   16791b2ba164867763124a300c38979f
#
_cell.length_a   1.000
_cell.length_b   1.000
_cell.length_c   1.000
_cell.angle_alpha   90.00
_cell.angle_beta   90.00
_cell.angle_gamma   90.00
#
_symmetry.space_group_name_H-M   'P 1'
#
loop_
_entity.id
_entity.type
_entity.pdbx_description
1 polymer ?
#
loop_
_entity_poly.entity_id
_entity_poly.type
_entity_poly.pdbx_seq_one_letter_code
_entity_poly.pdbx_strand_id
1 'polypeptide(L)'
;MKDYYCNQKFYQLKINAEKKVIYSCCRADQEHIDINWLKDNPGELFNTPNLIQERKSMLSNERIPGCENTCWSKEEKGMWSRRLQSENKEKITTLRNKPTQLDITLSSECNLSCSYCCKQYSSTWRKDIEVNGDYKGLSNHNDRYALNNFDRVLKKLSQKKRQQTTIADLVNTEIDMMADGLNSVTMTGGEPLLDHRFSDMIQKFKNTKSVVVHSGLGVSETVLRRGLDAMSDTQHKTTLCISAESIGKNFEFNRQGSNWETFLRYIDIIKEYDVAIQFTSTYSNLNITDYVKFNTMFHEY
;
A
#
# COMPACT_ATOMS: atom_id res chain seq x y z
N MET A 1 -26.57 -15.48 17.02
CA MET A 1 -25.95 -16.13 15.85
C MET A 1 -24.71 -15.34 15.51
N LYS A 2 -23.55 -15.97 15.28
CA LYS A 2 -22.30 -15.25 14.97
C LYS A 2 -22.45 -14.61 13.58
N ASP A 3 -22.07 -13.32 13.46
CA ASP A 3 -22.16 -12.59 12.20
C ASP A 3 -20.83 -12.67 11.46
N TYR A 4 -20.81 -13.22 10.25
CA TYR A 4 -19.63 -13.38 9.41
C TYR A 4 -19.51 -12.32 8.30
N TYR A 5 -20.40 -11.34 8.29
CA TYR A 5 -20.36 -10.24 7.34
C TYR A 5 -19.17 -9.30 7.57
N CYS A 6 -18.62 -8.75 6.51
CA CYS A 6 -17.53 -7.75 6.56
C CYS A 6 -17.71 -6.69 5.47
N ASN A 7 -17.95 -5.46 5.90
CA ASN A 7 -18.10 -4.31 4.99
C ASN A 7 -16.92 -4.08 4.04
N GLN A 8 -15.67 -4.38 4.47
CA GLN A 8 -14.48 -4.15 3.65
C GLN A 8 -14.55 -4.87 2.30
N LYS A 9 -15.14 -6.06 2.26
CA LYS A 9 -15.29 -6.85 1.03
C LYS A 9 -16.17 -6.16 -0.04
N PHE A 10 -17.03 -5.26 0.38
CA PHE A 10 -17.98 -4.57 -0.51
C PHE A 10 -17.55 -3.16 -0.92
N TYR A 11 -16.54 -2.61 -0.25
CA TYR A 11 -16.10 -1.23 -0.52
C TYR A 11 -14.70 -1.16 -1.11
N GLN A 12 -13.80 -2.07 -0.73
CA GLN A 12 -12.38 -1.92 -0.96
C GLN A 12 -11.85 -2.89 -2.00
N LEU A 13 -11.02 -2.36 -2.89
CA LEU A 13 -10.10 -3.12 -3.72
C LEU A 13 -8.67 -2.70 -3.39
N LYS A 14 -7.79 -3.68 -3.23
CA LYS A 14 -6.35 -3.47 -3.15
C LYS A 14 -5.70 -4.09 -4.37
N ILE A 15 -4.79 -3.34 -4.99
CA ILE A 15 -4.05 -3.77 -6.17
C ILE A 15 -2.55 -3.69 -5.84
N ASN A 16 -1.84 -4.79 -5.99
CA ASN A 16 -0.39 -4.77 -6.05
C ASN A 16 0.04 -5.08 -7.49
N ALA A 17 0.36 -4.02 -8.22
CA ALA A 17 0.67 -4.10 -9.66
C ALA A 17 1.97 -4.88 -9.92
N GLU A 18 2.99 -4.77 -9.05
CA GLU A 18 4.25 -5.50 -9.18
C GLU A 18 4.05 -7.01 -8.99
N LYS A 19 3.30 -7.40 -7.94
CA LYS A 19 3.02 -8.81 -7.64
C LYS A 19 1.89 -9.40 -8.49
N LYS A 20 1.16 -8.54 -9.22
CA LYS A 20 0.01 -8.94 -10.03
C LYS A 20 -1.08 -9.63 -9.22
N VAL A 21 -1.37 -9.07 -8.04
CA VAL A 21 -2.39 -9.59 -7.15
C VAL A 21 -3.38 -8.53 -6.75
N ILE A 22 -4.60 -8.98 -6.47
CA ILE A 22 -5.68 -8.18 -5.89
C ILE A 22 -6.18 -8.82 -4.60
N TYR A 23 -6.79 -8.03 -3.76
CA TYR A 23 -7.45 -8.47 -2.53
C TYR A 23 -8.38 -7.38 -1.99
N SER A 24 -9.39 -7.78 -1.27
CA SER A 24 -10.40 -6.86 -0.74
C SER A 24 -10.02 -6.23 0.61
N CYS A 25 -8.98 -6.72 1.26
CA CYS A 25 -8.54 -6.23 2.58
C CYS A 25 -7.11 -6.70 2.84
N CYS A 26 -6.32 -5.92 3.61
CA CYS A 26 -4.95 -6.27 3.99
C CYS A 26 -4.83 -7.55 4.85
N ARG A 27 -5.94 -8.14 5.24
CA ARG A 27 -6.01 -9.41 6.01
C ARG A 27 -6.60 -10.56 5.21
N ALA A 28 -7.10 -10.30 4.00
CA ALA A 28 -7.64 -11.33 3.12
C ALA A 28 -6.50 -12.01 2.34
N ASP A 29 -6.75 -13.20 1.88
CA ASP A 29 -5.86 -13.86 0.92
C ASP A 29 -5.76 -13.05 -0.36
N GLN A 30 -4.61 -13.17 -1.02
CA GLN A 30 -4.32 -12.51 -2.28
C GLN A 30 -4.75 -13.41 -3.45
N GLU A 31 -5.39 -12.80 -4.44
CA GLU A 31 -5.76 -13.44 -5.69
C GLU A 31 -4.83 -12.97 -6.81
N HIS A 32 -4.27 -13.88 -7.58
CA HIS A 32 -3.51 -13.52 -8.77
C HIS A 32 -4.43 -13.00 -9.87
N ILE A 33 -4.04 -11.90 -10.51
CA ILE A 33 -4.78 -11.36 -11.66
C ILE A 33 -4.64 -12.31 -12.84
N ASP A 34 -5.75 -12.93 -13.24
CA ASP A 34 -5.82 -13.69 -14.50
C ASP A 34 -5.94 -12.69 -15.67
N ILE A 35 -4.85 -12.56 -16.42
CA ILE A 35 -4.75 -11.61 -17.52
C ILE A 35 -5.69 -11.97 -18.66
N ASN A 36 -5.87 -13.26 -18.95
CA ASN A 36 -6.72 -13.68 -20.05
C ASN A 36 -8.18 -13.41 -19.69
N TRP A 37 -8.58 -13.80 -18.49
CA TRP A 37 -9.93 -13.50 -18.00
C TRP A 37 -10.21 -11.98 -18.00
N LEU A 38 -9.26 -11.15 -17.53
CA LEU A 38 -9.45 -9.70 -17.46
C LEU A 38 -9.54 -9.05 -18.85
N LYS A 39 -8.82 -9.57 -19.86
CA LYS A 39 -8.95 -9.12 -21.25
C LYS A 39 -10.34 -9.38 -21.82
N ASP A 40 -10.94 -10.50 -21.43
CA ASP A 40 -12.28 -10.89 -21.88
C ASP A 40 -13.38 -10.20 -21.04
N ASN A 41 -13.03 -9.65 -19.87
CA ASN A 41 -13.95 -9.00 -18.93
C ASN A 41 -13.39 -7.64 -18.45
N PRO A 42 -13.23 -6.66 -19.34
CA PRO A 42 -12.69 -5.35 -18.96
C PRO A 42 -13.62 -4.60 -18.01
N GLY A 43 -13.05 -3.95 -16.99
CA GLY A 43 -13.79 -3.24 -15.93
C GLY A 43 -14.23 -4.13 -14.76
N GLU A 44 -13.95 -5.44 -14.81
CA GLU A 44 -14.42 -6.40 -13.82
C GLU A 44 -13.35 -6.81 -12.78
N LEU A 45 -12.25 -6.07 -12.66
CA LEU A 45 -11.18 -6.41 -11.70
C LEU A 45 -11.68 -6.48 -10.25
N PHE A 46 -12.70 -5.69 -9.88
CA PHE A 46 -13.37 -5.77 -8.58
C PHE A 46 -14.35 -6.95 -8.46
N ASN A 47 -14.77 -7.51 -9.60
CA ASN A 47 -15.81 -8.54 -9.72
C ASN A 47 -15.28 -9.85 -10.29
N THR A 48 -14.04 -10.21 -9.98
CA THR A 48 -13.56 -11.55 -10.33
C THR A 48 -14.49 -12.62 -9.74
N PRO A 49 -14.57 -13.79 -10.36
CA PRO A 49 -15.44 -14.86 -9.87
C PRO A 49 -15.24 -15.18 -8.38
N ASN A 50 -13.98 -15.16 -7.92
CA ASN A 50 -13.64 -15.42 -6.53
C ASN A 50 -14.13 -14.28 -5.61
N LEU A 51 -13.87 -13.01 -5.93
CA LEU A 51 -14.33 -11.88 -5.11
C LEU A 51 -15.86 -11.77 -5.07
N ILE A 52 -16.56 -12.13 -6.15
CA ILE A 52 -18.03 -12.24 -6.15
C ILE A 52 -18.49 -13.35 -5.21
N GLN A 53 -17.87 -14.54 -5.30
CA GLN A 53 -18.23 -15.67 -4.43
C GLN A 53 -18.03 -15.35 -2.96
N GLU A 54 -16.91 -14.74 -2.60
CA GLU A 54 -16.65 -14.28 -1.22
C GLU A 54 -17.75 -13.33 -0.70
N ARG A 55 -18.17 -12.37 -1.52
CA ARG A 55 -19.26 -11.44 -1.15
C ARG A 55 -20.61 -12.14 -1.02
N LYS A 56 -20.92 -13.10 -1.91
CA LYS A 56 -22.14 -13.91 -1.82
C LYS A 56 -22.16 -14.73 -0.52
N SER A 57 -21.08 -15.42 -0.19
CA SER A 57 -20.97 -16.19 1.07
C SER A 57 -21.19 -15.28 2.29
N MET A 58 -20.63 -14.06 2.30
CA MET A 58 -20.86 -13.12 3.40
C MET A 58 -22.31 -12.61 3.48
N LEU A 59 -23.01 -12.41 2.36
CA LEU A 59 -24.43 -12.06 2.35
C LEU A 59 -25.29 -13.21 2.89
N SER A 60 -24.87 -14.45 2.67
CA SER A 60 -25.50 -15.66 3.26
C SER A 60 -25.04 -15.94 4.69
N ASN A 61 -24.26 -15.05 5.32
CA ASN A 61 -23.68 -15.22 6.65
C ASN A 61 -22.77 -16.45 6.79
N GLU A 62 -22.02 -16.77 5.76
CA GLU A 62 -21.06 -17.86 5.71
C GLU A 62 -19.62 -17.36 5.92
N ARG A 63 -18.78 -18.18 6.54
CA ARG A 63 -17.33 -17.92 6.64
C ARG A 63 -16.67 -18.09 5.29
N ILE A 64 -15.71 -17.23 5.02
CA ILE A 64 -14.85 -17.34 3.83
C ILE A 64 -13.45 -17.80 4.25
N PRO A 65 -12.83 -18.75 3.50
CA PRO A 65 -11.50 -19.27 3.82
C PRO A 65 -10.42 -18.18 3.91
N GLY A 66 -10.45 -17.21 3.02
CA GLY A 66 -9.45 -16.12 2.96
C GLY A 66 -9.36 -15.21 4.18
N CYS A 67 -10.27 -15.34 5.16
CA CYS A 67 -10.23 -14.60 6.44
C CYS A 67 -9.99 -15.53 7.65
N GLU A 68 -9.85 -16.83 7.45
CA GLU A 68 -9.78 -17.85 8.50
C GLU A 68 -8.62 -17.60 9.47
N ASN A 69 -7.42 -17.49 8.95
CA ASN A 69 -6.19 -17.35 9.74
C ASN A 69 -5.95 -15.91 10.24
N THR A 70 -6.88 -14.99 10.01
CA THR A 70 -6.73 -13.58 10.35
C THR A 70 -7.85 -13.08 11.24
N CYS A 71 -8.99 -12.67 10.69
CA CYS A 71 -10.08 -12.11 11.48
C CYS A 71 -10.80 -13.17 12.32
N TRP A 72 -11.18 -14.31 11.72
CA TRP A 72 -11.94 -15.33 12.43
C TRP A 72 -11.19 -15.95 13.59
N SER A 73 -9.93 -16.35 13.38
CA SER A 73 -9.09 -16.93 14.45
C SER A 73 -8.82 -15.96 15.61
N LYS A 74 -8.78 -14.64 15.35
CA LYS A 74 -8.65 -13.63 16.40
C LYS A 74 -9.93 -13.47 17.19
N GLU A 75 -11.07 -13.38 16.51
CA GLU A 75 -12.38 -13.20 17.14
C GLU A 75 -12.80 -14.41 17.97
N GLU A 76 -12.41 -15.63 17.55
CA GLU A 76 -12.59 -16.85 18.34
C GLU A 76 -11.83 -16.82 19.67
N LYS A 77 -10.70 -16.11 19.70
CA LYS A 77 -9.89 -15.90 20.90
C LYS A 77 -10.28 -14.65 21.69
N GLY A 78 -11.41 -14.01 21.34
CA GLY A 78 -11.87 -12.78 21.96
C GLY A 78 -11.00 -11.55 21.65
N MET A 79 -10.16 -11.63 20.60
CA MET A 79 -9.28 -10.54 20.22
C MET A 79 -9.95 -9.65 19.16
N TRP A 80 -9.55 -8.37 19.17
CA TRP A 80 -9.98 -7.42 18.14
C TRP A 80 -9.49 -7.81 16.74
N SER A 81 -10.35 -7.62 15.75
CA SER A 81 -10.04 -7.86 14.34
C SER A 81 -10.32 -6.63 13.46
N ARG A 82 -9.73 -6.61 12.26
CA ARG A 82 -9.98 -5.55 11.26
C ARG A 82 -11.45 -5.50 10.82
N ARG A 83 -12.15 -6.62 10.83
CA ARG A 83 -13.57 -6.71 10.48
C ARG A 83 -14.43 -5.92 11.48
N LEU A 84 -14.19 -6.09 12.76
CA LEU A 84 -14.93 -5.39 13.84
C LEU A 84 -14.80 -3.87 13.76
N GLN A 85 -13.71 -3.35 13.20
CA GLN A 85 -13.55 -1.92 12.96
C GLN A 85 -14.63 -1.33 12.03
N SER A 86 -15.23 -2.14 11.19
CA SER A 86 -16.25 -1.72 10.21
C SER A 86 -17.68 -2.12 10.59
N GLU A 87 -17.91 -2.73 11.75
CA GLU A 87 -19.24 -3.22 12.16
C GLU A 87 -20.28 -2.11 12.31
N ASN A 88 -19.87 -0.90 12.70
CA ASN A 88 -20.78 0.23 12.89
C ASN A 88 -21.23 0.90 11.57
N LYS A 89 -20.84 0.36 10.42
CA LYS A 89 -21.30 0.84 9.12
C LYS A 89 -22.55 0.07 8.69
N GLU A 90 -23.44 0.75 8.00
CA GLU A 90 -24.62 0.13 7.40
C GLU A 90 -24.22 -1.07 6.52
N LYS A 91 -24.88 -2.21 6.74
CA LYS A 91 -24.64 -3.41 5.95
C LYS A 91 -25.12 -3.23 4.52
N ILE A 92 -24.27 -3.58 3.58
CA ILE A 92 -24.65 -3.69 2.18
C ILE A 92 -25.36 -5.02 1.99
N THR A 93 -26.52 -4.99 1.39
CA THR A 93 -27.37 -6.17 1.15
C THR A 93 -27.32 -6.65 -0.30
N THR A 94 -26.65 -5.91 -1.18
CA THR A 94 -26.54 -6.22 -2.60
C THR A 94 -25.08 -6.21 -3.07
N LEU A 95 -24.79 -6.93 -4.13
CA LEU A 95 -23.47 -6.88 -4.77
C LEU A 95 -23.26 -5.50 -5.40
N ARG A 96 -22.04 -4.98 -5.26
CA ARG A 96 -21.61 -3.72 -5.89
C ARG A 96 -20.82 -4.01 -7.15
N ASN A 97 -20.97 -3.17 -8.15
CA ASN A 97 -20.25 -3.30 -9.41
C ASN A 97 -18.87 -2.63 -9.37
N LYS A 98 -18.67 -1.64 -8.49
CA LYS A 98 -17.41 -0.90 -8.38
C LYS A 98 -17.02 -0.71 -6.91
N PRO A 99 -15.70 -0.68 -6.60
CA PRO A 99 -15.23 -0.31 -5.29
C PRO A 99 -15.45 1.20 -5.06
N THR A 100 -15.48 1.61 -3.80
CA THR A 100 -15.45 3.03 -3.42
C THR A 100 -14.13 3.41 -2.73
N GLN A 101 -13.30 2.42 -2.44
CA GLN A 101 -11.99 2.59 -1.84
C GLN A 101 -10.96 1.76 -2.62
N LEU A 102 -9.88 2.40 -3.03
CA LEU A 102 -8.77 1.75 -3.74
C LEU A 102 -7.47 1.96 -2.95
N ASP A 103 -6.80 0.85 -2.65
CA ASP A 103 -5.40 0.89 -2.22
C ASP A 103 -4.53 0.35 -3.35
N ILE A 104 -3.55 1.13 -3.77
CA ILE A 104 -2.68 0.74 -4.88
C ILE A 104 -1.20 0.75 -4.47
N THR A 105 -0.50 -0.32 -4.81
CA THR A 105 0.96 -0.45 -4.77
C THR A 105 1.46 -0.59 -6.20
N LEU A 106 2.17 0.43 -6.70
CA LEU A 106 2.70 0.45 -8.06
C LEU A 106 3.96 -0.43 -8.19
N SER A 107 4.92 -0.22 -7.28
CA SER A 107 6.19 -0.95 -7.24
C SER A 107 6.74 -1.05 -5.82
N SER A 108 7.77 -1.86 -5.65
CA SER A 108 8.58 -1.92 -4.42
C SER A 108 9.87 -1.09 -4.55
N GLU A 109 9.99 -0.25 -5.58
CA GLU A 109 11.14 0.63 -5.73
C GLU A 109 11.23 1.58 -4.54
N CYS A 110 12.40 1.59 -3.87
CA CYS A 110 12.63 2.40 -2.68
C CYS A 110 14.14 2.59 -2.50
N ASN A 111 14.54 3.79 -2.10
CA ASN A 111 15.94 4.11 -1.80
C ASN A 111 16.32 3.87 -0.33
N LEU A 112 15.35 3.46 0.51
CA LEU A 112 15.56 3.23 1.95
C LEU A 112 15.50 1.75 2.30
N SER A 113 16.28 1.35 3.32
CA SER A 113 16.21 0.04 3.98
C SER A 113 15.85 0.17 5.45
N CYS A 114 14.65 0.70 5.73
CA CYS A 114 14.17 0.94 7.09
C CYS A 114 14.19 -0.35 7.93
N SER A 115 14.53 -0.23 9.23
CA SER A 115 14.70 -1.35 10.16
C SER A 115 13.46 -2.25 10.31
N TYR A 116 12.28 -1.71 10.14
CA TYR A 116 10.99 -2.42 10.21
C TYR A 116 10.43 -2.85 8.85
N CYS A 117 11.12 -2.50 7.74
CA CYS A 117 10.74 -2.87 6.38
C CYS A 117 11.35 -4.22 5.96
N CYS A 118 11.18 -4.60 4.70
CA CYS A 118 11.71 -5.87 4.19
C CYS A 118 11.76 -5.88 2.64
N LYS A 119 12.36 -6.93 2.08
CA LYS A 119 12.52 -7.12 0.63
C LYS A 119 11.23 -7.03 -0.19
N GLN A 120 10.08 -7.36 0.40
CA GLN A 120 8.78 -7.32 -0.29
C GLN A 120 8.32 -5.89 -0.63
N TYR A 121 8.82 -4.89 0.12
CA TYR A 121 8.42 -3.49 0.01
C TYR A 121 9.58 -2.53 -0.22
N SER A 122 10.83 -3.04 -0.35
CA SER A 122 12.01 -2.21 -0.63
C SER A 122 12.98 -2.92 -1.55
N SER A 123 13.23 -2.29 -2.71
CA SER A 123 14.26 -2.73 -3.64
C SER A 123 15.67 -2.61 -3.05
N THR A 124 15.91 -1.66 -2.13
CA THR A 124 17.18 -1.51 -1.42
C THR A 124 17.42 -2.67 -0.46
N TRP A 125 16.41 -3.11 0.31
CA TRP A 125 16.50 -4.33 1.11
C TRP A 125 16.79 -5.56 0.25
N ARG A 126 16.17 -5.66 -0.93
CA ARG A 126 16.41 -6.77 -1.85
C ARG A 126 17.85 -6.80 -2.36
N LYS A 127 18.39 -5.64 -2.76
CA LYS A 127 19.78 -5.49 -3.19
C LYS A 127 20.75 -5.82 -2.04
N ASP A 128 20.45 -5.38 -0.84
CA ASP A 128 21.26 -5.65 0.33
C ASP A 128 21.40 -7.16 0.61
N ILE A 129 20.28 -7.89 0.60
CA ILE A 129 20.30 -9.35 0.76
C ILE A 129 21.01 -10.05 -0.41
N GLU A 130 20.91 -9.52 -1.64
CA GLU A 130 21.63 -10.06 -2.80
C GLU A 130 23.15 -9.95 -2.64
N VAL A 131 23.63 -8.88 -2.01
CA VAL A 131 25.07 -8.62 -1.83
C VAL A 131 25.61 -9.30 -0.57
N ASN A 132 24.91 -9.18 0.55
CA ASN A 132 25.39 -9.61 1.87
C ASN A 132 24.90 -11.02 2.27
N GLY A 133 23.98 -11.60 1.49
CA GLY A 133 23.34 -12.89 1.79
C GLY A 133 22.17 -12.79 2.74
N ASP A 134 21.57 -13.94 3.00
CA ASP A 134 20.40 -14.07 3.85
C ASP A 134 20.71 -13.78 5.33
N TYR A 135 19.89 -12.98 5.99
CA TYR A 135 20.01 -12.67 7.42
C TYR A 135 19.40 -13.79 8.27
N LYS A 136 20.17 -14.87 8.48
CA LYS A 136 19.78 -16.14 9.13
C LYS A 136 19.41 -15.92 10.56
N GLY A 137 19.00 -15.24 11.20
CA GLY A 137 18.61 -15.06 12.62
C GLY A 137 17.43 -14.11 12.79
N LEU A 138 17.09 -13.39 11.71
CA LEU A 138 16.04 -12.38 11.74
C LEU A 138 14.71 -12.88 11.17
N SER A 139 14.71 -14.03 10.49
CA SER A 139 13.52 -14.56 9.82
C SER A 139 12.90 -15.71 10.60
N ASN A 140 11.94 -15.44 11.44
CA ASN A 140 11.18 -16.52 12.04
C ASN A 140 9.94 -16.94 11.23
N HIS A 141 9.43 -16.09 10.35
CA HIS A 141 8.24 -16.39 9.54
C HIS A 141 8.21 -15.49 8.31
N ASN A 142 8.12 -16.06 7.11
CA ASN A 142 7.84 -15.41 5.82
C ASN A 142 9.03 -14.88 5.00
N ASP A 143 10.24 -15.42 5.13
CA ASP A 143 11.41 -15.07 4.27
C ASP A 143 11.63 -13.57 4.07
N ARG A 144 11.37 -12.76 5.08
CA ARG A 144 11.43 -11.30 4.96
C ARG A 144 12.83 -10.80 4.62
N TYR A 145 13.84 -11.50 5.11
CA TYR A 145 15.26 -11.15 5.03
C TYR A 145 16.11 -12.24 4.37
N ALA A 146 15.47 -13.08 3.53
CA ALA A 146 16.13 -14.08 2.72
C ALA A 146 15.53 -14.11 1.31
N LEU A 147 16.33 -14.38 0.28
CA LEU A 147 15.86 -14.50 -1.10
C LEU A 147 15.38 -15.93 -1.35
N ASN A 148 14.12 -16.07 -1.67
CA ASN A 148 13.56 -17.36 -2.08
C ASN A 148 13.72 -17.58 -3.60
N ASN A 149 13.32 -18.79 -4.07
CA ASN A 149 13.39 -19.12 -5.49
C ASN A 149 12.52 -18.22 -6.36
N PHE A 150 11.40 -17.73 -5.84
CA PHE A 150 10.49 -16.82 -6.54
C PHE A 150 11.15 -15.46 -6.79
N ASP A 151 11.86 -14.90 -5.82
CA ASP A 151 12.61 -13.63 -5.99
C ASP A 151 13.67 -13.77 -7.07
N ARG A 152 14.37 -14.94 -7.13
CA ARG A 152 15.38 -15.24 -8.16
C ARG A 152 14.77 -15.41 -9.55
N VAL A 153 13.58 -15.99 -9.64
CA VAL A 153 12.84 -16.15 -10.90
C VAL A 153 12.31 -14.81 -11.39
N LEU A 154 11.76 -13.97 -10.51
CA LEU A 154 11.31 -12.62 -10.85
C LEU A 154 12.46 -11.77 -11.41
N LYS A 155 13.68 -11.87 -10.85
CA LYS A 155 14.86 -11.20 -11.38
C LYS A 155 15.18 -11.64 -12.81
N LYS A 156 15.12 -12.94 -13.10
CA LYS A 156 15.37 -13.47 -14.45
C LYS A 156 14.29 -13.04 -15.45
N LEU A 157 13.03 -12.95 -15.00
CA LEU A 157 11.90 -12.51 -15.83
C LEU A 157 11.92 -11.00 -16.08
N SER A 158 12.35 -10.20 -15.10
CA SER A 158 12.48 -8.74 -15.27
C SER A 158 13.58 -8.35 -16.24
N GLN A 159 14.61 -9.21 -16.42
CA GLN A 159 15.65 -9.03 -17.44
C GLN A 159 15.15 -9.30 -18.87
N LYS A 160 14.02 -10.04 -19.04
CA LYS A 160 13.35 -10.24 -20.34
C LYS A 160 12.31 -9.14 -20.65
N LYS A 161 12.60 -7.92 -20.35
CA LYS A 161 11.73 -6.72 -20.34
C LYS A 161 10.96 -6.36 -21.62
N ARG A 162 10.92 -7.19 -22.65
CA ARG A 162 10.24 -6.85 -23.92
C ARG A 162 8.78 -7.34 -24.06
N GLN A 163 8.21 -8.06 -23.08
CA GLN A 163 6.83 -8.59 -23.16
C GLN A 163 5.93 -8.21 -21.97
N GLN A 164 6.33 -7.30 -21.10
CA GLN A 164 5.59 -6.95 -19.88
C GLN A 164 4.63 -5.75 -20.02
N THR A 165 4.41 -5.23 -21.20
CA THR A 165 3.50 -4.10 -21.47
C THR A 165 2.05 -4.41 -21.02
N THR A 166 1.68 -5.68 -20.92
CA THR A 166 0.29 -6.09 -20.85
C THR A 166 -0.39 -5.96 -19.49
N ILE A 167 0.28 -6.19 -18.36
CA ILE A 167 -0.41 -6.21 -17.05
C ILE A 167 -0.52 -4.83 -16.45
N ALA A 168 0.55 -4.05 -16.51
CA ALA A 168 0.52 -2.68 -16.02
C ALA A 168 -0.49 -1.84 -16.80
N ASP A 169 -0.57 -2.05 -18.12
CA ASP A 169 -1.52 -1.36 -18.98
C ASP A 169 -2.97 -1.82 -18.70
N LEU A 170 -3.19 -3.13 -18.53
CA LEU A 170 -4.52 -3.65 -18.16
C LEU A 170 -4.97 -3.13 -16.79
N VAL A 171 -4.10 -3.17 -15.78
CA VAL A 171 -4.41 -2.61 -14.45
C VAL A 171 -4.69 -1.12 -14.55
N ASN A 172 -3.97 -0.41 -15.39
CA ASN A 172 -4.16 1.01 -15.65
C ASN A 172 -5.53 1.31 -16.27
N THR A 173 -5.96 0.48 -17.24
CA THR A 173 -7.30 0.56 -17.86
C THR A 173 -8.40 0.25 -16.84
N GLU A 174 -8.22 -0.76 -16.00
CA GLU A 174 -9.16 -1.09 -14.92
C GLU A 174 -9.32 0.07 -13.93
N ILE A 175 -8.23 0.74 -13.58
CA ILE A 175 -8.25 1.92 -12.71
C ILE A 175 -9.04 3.05 -13.36
N ASP A 176 -8.84 3.32 -14.66
CA ASP A 176 -9.61 4.34 -15.40
C ASP A 176 -11.13 4.06 -15.34
N MET A 177 -11.52 2.79 -15.52
CA MET A 177 -12.93 2.40 -15.50
C MET A 177 -13.60 2.52 -14.14
N MET A 178 -12.82 2.51 -13.04
CA MET A 178 -13.36 2.60 -11.68
C MET A 178 -13.17 3.98 -11.04
N ALA A 179 -12.30 4.84 -11.58
CA ALA A 179 -11.84 6.09 -10.94
C ALA A 179 -12.99 7.01 -10.51
N ASP A 180 -14.00 7.21 -11.37
CA ASP A 180 -15.15 8.09 -11.08
C ASP A 180 -16.03 7.60 -9.90
N GLY A 181 -15.95 6.32 -9.55
CA GLY A 181 -16.71 5.75 -8.43
C GLY A 181 -15.98 5.77 -7.09
N LEU A 182 -14.72 6.20 -7.06
CA LEU A 182 -13.89 6.16 -5.87
C LEU A 182 -14.14 7.37 -4.96
N ASN A 183 -14.36 7.10 -3.68
CA ASN A 183 -14.39 8.10 -2.62
C ASN A 183 -13.02 8.32 -1.98
N SER A 184 -12.21 7.27 -1.93
CA SER A 184 -10.87 7.35 -1.35
C SER A 184 -9.87 6.46 -2.10
N VAL A 185 -8.66 6.98 -2.25
CA VAL A 185 -7.51 6.27 -2.82
C VAL A 185 -6.33 6.37 -1.87
N THR A 186 -5.66 5.26 -1.63
CA THR A 186 -4.40 5.22 -0.88
C THR A 186 -3.31 4.66 -1.78
N MET A 187 -2.25 5.43 -1.99
CA MET A 187 -1.08 5.00 -2.74
C MET A 187 0.03 4.61 -1.77
N THR A 188 0.47 3.37 -1.89
CA THR A 188 1.53 2.78 -1.06
C THR A 188 2.57 2.07 -1.93
N GLY A 189 3.55 1.44 -1.32
CA GLY A 189 4.53 0.64 -2.04
C GLY A 189 5.89 0.66 -1.35
N GLY A 190 6.96 0.71 -2.12
CA GLY A 190 8.28 1.08 -1.65
C GLY A 190 8.30 2.57 -1.36
N GLU A 191 8.58 3.37 -2.37
CA GLU A 191 8.45 4.82 -2.36
C GLU A 191 7.63 5.26 -3.59
N PRO A 192 6.34 5.57 -3.45
CA PRO A 192 5.48 5.88 -4.59
C PRO A 192 6.00 7.01 -5.48
N LEU A 193 6.66 8.01 -4.90
CA LEU A 193 7.18 9.17 -5.66
C LEU A 193 8.30 8.79 -6.64
N LEU A 194 8.98 7.65 -6.44
CA LEU A 194 9.99 7.13 -7.37
C LEU A 194 9.38 6.52 -8.64
N ASP A 195 8.15 6.03 -8.55
CA ASP A 195 7.52 5.39 -9.70
C ASP A 195 7.25 6.42 -10.80
N HIS A 196 7.73 6.15 -12.00
CA HIS A 196 7.59 7.06 -13.14
C HIS A 196 6.11 7.31 -13.54
N ARG A 197 5.20 6.40 -13.18
CA ARG A 197 3.76 6.50 -13.43
C ARG A 197 3.02 7.31 -12.36
N PHE A 198 3.70 7.74 -11.29
CA PHE A 198 3.06 8.39 -10.15
C PHE A 198 2.23 9.62 -10.56
N SER A 199 2.82 10.53 -11.33
CA SER A 199 2.15 11.76 -11.73
C SER A 199 0.91 11.49 -12.60
N ASP A 200 1.01 10.59 -13.56
CA ASP A 200 -0.13 10.19 -14.40
C ASP A 200 -1.21 9.48 -13.58
N MET A 201 -0.80 8.67 -12.60
CA MET A 201 -1.72 7.94 -11.73
C MET A 201 -2.49 8.88 -10.81
N ILE A 202 -1.83 9.88 -10.21
CA ILE A 202 -2.49 10.85 -9.32
C ILE A 202 -3.56 11.65 -10.09
N GLN A 203 -3.32 11.97 -11.35
CA GLN A 203 -4.28 12.72 -12.20
C GLN A 203 -5.56 11.93 -12.49
N LYS A 204 -5.52 10.59 -12.49
CA LYS A 204 -6.74 9.77 -12.59
C LYS A 204 -7.68 9.97 -11.41
N PHE A 205 -7.13 10.36 -10.26
CA PHE A 205 -7.85 10.55 -9.01
C PHE A 205 -8.11 12.01 -8.64
N LYS A 206 -7.90 12.95 -9.57
CA LYS A 206 -8.04 14.38 -9.30
C LYS A 206 -9.41 14.81 -8.75
N ASN A 207 -10.47 14.05 -9.05
CA ASN A 207 -11.84 14.29 -8.56
C ASN A 207 -12.19 13.44 -7.33
N THR A 208 -11.29 12.59 -6.85
CA THR A 208 -11.54 11.73 -5.70
C THR A 208 -11.47 12.53 -4.40
N LYS A 209 -12.47 12.36 -3.52
CA LYS A 209 -12.63 13.16 -2.29
C LYS A 209 -11.46 13.04 -1.31
N SER A 210 -10.79 11.90 -1.28
CA SER A 210 -9.67 11.64 -0.38
C SER A 210 -8.60 10.85 -1.10
N VAL A 211 -7.44 11.47 -1.30
CA VAL A 211 -6.25 10.80 -1.84
C VAL A 211 -5.14 10.89 -0.81
N VAL A 212 -4.59 9.75 -0.42
CA VAL A 212 -3.49 9.63 0.55
C VAL A 212 -2.30 8.97 -0.11
N VAL A 213 -1.14 9.61 -0.07
CA VAL A 213 0.12 9.09 -0.59
C VAL A 213 1.06 8.83 0.58
N HIS A 214 1.51 7.60 0.77
CA HIS A 214 2.49 7.26 1.79
C HIS A 214 3.91 7.40 1.24
N SER A 215 4.75 8.20 1.90
CA SER A 215 6.14 8.41 1.50
C SER A 215 7.09 8.38 2.69
N GLY A 216 8.28 7.84 2.47
CA GLY A 216 9.40 7.93 3.39
C GLY A 216 10.31 9.11 3.09
N LEU A 217 10.01 9.88 2.05
CA LEU A 217 10.82 10.99 1.52
C LEU A 217 12.25 10.56 1.12
N GLY A 218 12.45 9.27 0.81
CA GLY A 218 13.72 8.72 0.32
C GLY A 218 13.95 9.01 -1.17
N VAL A 219 13.78 10.26 -1.58
CA VAL A 219 13.83 10.70 -2.99
C VAL A 219 14.77 11.91 -3.15
N SER A 220 15.11 12.26 -4.40
CA SER A 220 15.76 13.55 -4.68
C SER A 220 14.75 14.69 -4.60
N GLU A 221 15.22 15.92 -4.39
CA GLU A 221 14.36 17.12 -4.36
C GLU A 221 13.57 17.28 -5.66
N THR A 222 14.18 17.03 -6.82
CA THR A 222 13.49 17.08 -8.11
C THR A 222 12.32 16.11 -8.19
N VAL A 223 12.49 14.89 -7.67
CA VAL A 223 11.42 13.88 -7.61
C VAL A 223 10.32 14.29 -6.63
N LEU A 224 10.71 14.84 -5.47
CA LEU A 224 9.77 15.36 -4.48
C LEU A 224 8.90 16.47 -5.09
N ARG A 225 9.52 17.50 -5.66
CA ARG A 225 8.79 18.64 -6.28
C ARG A 225 7.85 18.18 -7.39
N ARG A 226 8.30 17.30 -8.30
CA ARG A 226 7.44 16.70 -9.33
C ARG A 226 6.20 16.02 -8.73
N GLY A 227 6.40 15.26 -7.64
CA GLY A 227 5.30 14.60 -6.94
C GLY A 227 4.34 15.58 -6.28
N LEU A 228 4.86 16.64 -5.67
CA LEU A 228 4.07 17.70 -5.03
C LEU A 228 3.28 18.52 -6.06
N ASP A 229 3.86 18.83 -7.21
CA ASP A 229 3.16 19.49 -8.33
C ASP A 229 1.94 18.66 -8.74
N ALA A 230 2.12 17.36 -8.96
CA ALA A 230 1.03 16.47 -9.35
C ALA A 230 -0.06 16.33 -8.26
N MET A 231 0.31 16.33 -6.98
CA MET A 231 -0.63 16.28 -5.86
C MET A 231 -1.39 17.58 -5.64
N SER A 232 -0.76 18.72 -5.90
CA SER A 232 -1.40 20.04 -5.78
C SER A 232 -2.40 20.31 -6.91
N ASP A 233 -2.27 19.65 -8.05
CA ASP A 233 -3.17 19.77 -9.21
C ASP A 233 -4.40 18.85 -9.11
N THR A 234 -4.93 18.68 -7.91
CA THR A 234 -6.14 17.88 -7.66
C THR A 234 -7.28 18.76 -7.14
N GLN A 235 -8.54 18.37 -7.45
CA GLN A 235 -9.71 19.12 -7.01
C GLN A 235 -9.86 19.18 -5.48
N HIS A 236 -9.44 18.12 -4.79
CA HIS A 236 -9.46 18.02 -3.34
C HIS A 236 -8.04 17.87 -2.82
N LYS A 237 -7.77 18.48 -1.68
CA LYS A 237 -6.43 18.47 -1.09
C LYS A 237 -5.92 17.05 -0.85
N THR A 238 -4.85 16.69 -1.54
CA THR A 238 -4.17 15.39 -1.35
C THR A 238 -3.41 15.40 -0.04
N THR A 239 -3.42 14.26 0.68
CA THR A 239 -2.65 14.08 1.90
C THR A 239 -1.36 13.33 1.61
N LEU A 240 -0.23 13.92 1.92
CA LEU A 240 1.06 13.23 1.98
C LEU A 240 1.26 12.67 3.38
N CYS A 241 1.16 11.35 3.51
CA CYS A 241 1.36 10.64 4.76
C CYS A 241 2.84 10.27 4.89
N ILE A 242 3.57 11.08 5.66
CA ILE A 242 5.02 10.97 5.80
C ILE A 242 5.33 9.97 6.91
N SER A 243 6.13 8.96 6.58
CA SER A 243 6.56 7.97 7.55
C SER A 243 7.79 8.47 8.30
N ALA A 244 7.66 8.77 9.59
CA ALA A 244 8.75 9.15 10.50
C ALA A 244 8.38 8.85 11.95
N GLU A 245 9.37 8.51 12.79
CA GLU A 245 9.13 8.00 14.15
C GLU A 245 10.19 8.40 15.18
N SER A 246 11.24 9.11 14.75
CA SER A 246 12.37 9.52 15.60
C SER A 246 13.05 10.76 15.01
N ILE A 247 14.07 11.28 15.67
CA ILE A 247 14.80 12.49 15.29
C ILE A 247 16.30 12.24 15.11
N GLY A 248 16.96 13.11 14.34
CA GLY A 248 18.42 13.14 14.20
C GLY A 248 19.02 11.79 13.77
N LYS A 249 20.08 11.38 14.44
CA LYS A 249 20.79 10.13 14.13
C LYS A 249 19.94 8.88 14.33
N ASN A 250 18.99 8.89 15.25
CA ASN A 250 18.09 7.77 15.47
C ASN A 250 17.08 7.63 14.32
N PHE A 251 16.63 8.75 13.72
CA PHE A 251 15.86 8.73 12.48
C PHE A 251 16.66 8.09 11.34
N GLU A 252 17.92 8.49 11.13
CA GLU A 252 18.79 7.94 10.10
C GLU A 252 19.07 6.44 10.31
N PHE A 253 19.24 6.01 11.57
CA PHE A 253 19.40 4.59 11.92
C PHE A 253 18.15 3.77 11.61
N ASN A 254 16.98 4.24 12.01
CA ASN A 254 15.72 3.52 11.75
C ASN A 254 15.36 3.50 10.26
N ARG A 255 15.75 4.52 9.52
CA ARG A 255 15.46 4.72 8.08
C ARG A 255 16.76 4.79 7.29
N GLN A 256 17.52 3.70 7.32
CA GLN A 256 18.79 3.62 6.65
C GLN A 256 18.71 4.04 5.18
N GLY A 257 19.58 4.97 4.80
CA GLY A 257 19.57 5.65 3.51
C GLY A 257 18.91 7.04 3.54
N SER A 258 18.27 7.43 4.67
CA SER A 258 17.78 8.79 4.87
C SER A 258 18.84 9.69 5.50
N ASN A 259 18.61 11.01 5.42
CA ASN A 259 19.39 12.03 6.10
C ASN A 259 18.43 13.01 6.80
N TRP A 260 18.68 13.30 8.08
CA TRP A 260 17.78 14.10 8.91
C TRP A 260 17.66 15.56 8.46
N GLU A 261 18.77 16.20 8.10
CA GLU A 261 18.78 17.58 7.60
C GLU A 261 17.99 17.71 6.27
N THR A 262 18.19 16.72 5.38
CA THR A 262 17.44 16.66 4.14
C THR A 262 15.94 16.45 4.40
N PHE A 263 15.59 15.61 5.36
CA PHE A 263 14.21 15.37 5.76
C PHE A 263 13.54 16.67 6.24
N LEU A 264 14.18 17.43 7.13
CA LEU A 264 13.67 18.72 7.62
C LEU A 264 13.47 19.72 6.48
N ARG A 265 14.47 19.84 5.61
CA ARG A 265 14.37 20.70 4.42
C ARG A 265 13.21 20.28 3.51
N TYR A 266 12.94 18.99 3.37
CA TYR A 266 11.79 18.51 2.57
C TYR A 266 10.45 18.84 3.23
N ILE A 267 10.36 18.79 4.55
CA ILE A 267 9.16 19.28 5.25
C ILE A 267 8.91 20.74 4.94
N ASP A 268 9.95 21.59 4.92
CA ASP A 268 9.80 23.01 4.59
C ASP A 268 9.38 23.21 3.12
N ILE A 269 9.93 22.43 2.19
CA ILE A 269 9.50 22.44 0.78
C ILE A 269 8.03 22.05 0.65
N ILE A 270 7.57 21.00 1.35
CA ILE A 270 6.18 20.54 1.24
C ILE A 270 5.19 21.61 1.69
N LYS A 271 5.54 22.46 2.65
CA LYS A 271 4.70 23.58 3.10
C LYS A 271 4.44 24.65 2.02
N GLU A 272 5.28 24.71 0.99
CA GLU A 272 5.09 25.61 -0.15
C GLU A 272 3.95 25.19 -1.08
N TYR A 273 3.42 23.96 -0.90
CA TYR A 273 2.43 23.33 -1.77
C TYR A 273 1.06 23.16 -1.11
N ASP A 274 0.01 23.09 -1.89
CA ASP A 274 -1.35 22.80 -1.39
C ASP A 274 -1.56 21.28 -1.17
N VAL A 275 -0.77 20.72 -0.27
CA VAL A 275 -0.79 19.32 0.13
C VAL A 275 -0.94 19.24 1.64
N ALA A 276 -1.86 18.42 2.14
CA ALA A 276 -1.98 18.16 3.56
C ALA A 276 -0.85 17.24 4.03
N ILE A 277 -0.27 17.52 5.20
CA ILE A 277 0.75 16.67 5.81
C ILE A 277 0.11 15.85 6.93
N GLN A 278 0.44 14.57 6.96
CA GLN A 278 0.14 13.67 8.07
C GLN A 278 1.37 12.82 8.36
N PHE A 279 1.69 12.60 9.64
CA PHE A 279 2.76 11.69 10.01
C PHE A 279 2.23 10.30 10.37
N THR A 280 2.92 9.26 9.89
CA THR A 280 2.70 7.87 10.30
C THR A 280 3.97 7.37 10.98
N SER A 281 3.86 6.95 12.23
CA SER A 281 4.98 6.47 13.03
C SER A 281 4.86 4.97 13.30
N THR A 282 5.94 4.24 13.04
CA THR A 282 6.08 2.85 13.46
C THR A 282 6.73 2.79 14.83
N TYR A 283 5.92 2.63 15.87
CA TYR A 283 6.42 2.54 17.24
C TYR A 283 7.14 1.22 17.51
N SER A 284 8.35 1.31 18.05
CA SER A 284 9.19 0.15 18.35
C SER A 284 10.17 0.46 19.51
N ASN A 285 10.86 -0.56 19.99
CA ASN A 285 11.94 -0.40 20.96
C ASN A 285 13.13 0.42 20.44
N LEU A 286 13.26 0.59 19.11
CA LEU A 286 14.33 1.35 18.49
C LEU A 286 14.07 2.88 18.50
N ASN A 287 12.85 3.31 18.75
CA ASN A 287 12.48 4.73 18.70
C ASN A 287 11.72 5.23 19.95
N ILE A 288 11.49 4.38 20.93
CA ILE A 288 10.72 4.71 22.14
C ILE A 288 11.26 5.93 22.88
N THR A 289 12.57 6.12 22.92
CA THR A 289 13.21 7.24 23.60
C THR A 289 13.00 8.59 22.90
N ASP A 290 12.82 8.58 21.59
CA ASP A 290 12.66 9.78 20.78
C ASP A 290 11.22 10.06 20.38
N TYR A 291 10.32 9.09 20.59
CA TYR A 291 8.94 9.17 20.12
C TYR A 291 8.20 10.41 20.66
N VAL A 292 8.39 10.73 21.94
CA VAL A 292 7.78 11.91 22.55
C VAL A 292 8.36 13.20 21.94
N LYS A 293 9.69 13.26 21.77
CA LYS A 293 10.36 14.42 21.17
C LYS A 293 9.92 14.63 19.72
N PHE A 294 9.82 13.53 18.95
CA PHE A 294 9.32 13.56 17.59
C PHE A 294 7.90 14.12 17.52
N ASN A 295 6.98 13.59 18.34
CA ASN A 295 5.61 14.07 18.38
C ASN A 295 5.50 15.54 18.82
N THR A 296 6.30 15.97 19.80
CA THR A 296 6.33 17.38 20.20
C THR A 296 6.82 18.30 19.08
N MET A 297 7.81 17.86 18.30
CA MET A 297 8.37 18.63 17.18
C MET A 297 7.38 18.79 16.02
N PHE A 298 6.55 17.79 15.77
CA PHE A 298 5.64 17.75 14.63
C PHE A 298 4.15 17.77 14.99
N HIS A 299 3.82 18.09 16.20
CA HIS A 299 2.44 18.06 16.71
C HIS A 299 1.51 19.12 16.07
N GLU A 300 2.07 20.16 15.46
CA GLU A 300 1.33 21.24 14.81
C GLU A 300 1.01 20.99 13.31
N TYR A 301 1.31 19.76 12.83
CA TYR A 301 1.12 19.41 11.41
C TYR A 301 -0.12 18.54 11.18
#